data_5d81bc62041a44996ce2ba536c1f8d71
#
_entry.id   5d81bc62041a44996ce2ba536c1f8d71
#
_cell.length_a   1.000
_cell.length_b   1.000
_cell.length_c   1.000
_cell.angle_alpha   90.00
_cell.angle_beta   90.00
_cell.angle_gamma   90.00
#
_symmetry.space_group_name_H-M   'P 1'
#
loop_
_entity.id
_entity.type
_entity.pdbx_description
1 polymer ?
#
loop_
_entity_poly.entity_id
_entity_poly.type
_entity_poly.pdbx_seq_one_letter_code
_entity_poly.pdbx_strand_id
1 'polypeptide(L)'
;MYKKKPFFITFEGIEGCGKSYQSFKLYKNLQKIGIPTILTREPGGTTTAEKIRSVILDDYFHSDSKEKFNKYTDTLLYLASRNEHIKNKIRPALLKKKVVICDRFVDSTMAYQVFGKKVDKSLVNFVHNKILQKLKPDLTFILKVNLSKAMKRIKKRKNNNRYDRFSISFYKKVQNSFLKIGRSNKKRYIILDNSSDTKDVESIIYEKCLNLLVK
;
A
#
# COMPACT_ATOMS: atom_id res chain seq x y z
N MET A 1 -27.06 1.40 9.50
CA MET A 1 -27.21 0.89 8.11
C MET A 1 -26.04 1.36 7.26
N TYR A 2 -25.53 0.55 6.31
CA TYR A 2 -24.44 0.96 5.42
C TYR A 2 -24.83 2.19 4.57
N LYS A 3 -23.96 3.23 4.58
CA LYS A 3 -24.25 4.51 3.91
C LYS A 3 -24.30 4.44 2.36
N LYS A 4 -24.03 3.30 1.74
CA LYS A 4 -24.01 3.07 0.28
C LYS A 4 -23.25 4.16 -0.51
N LYS A 5 -22.13 4.66 0.05
CA LYS A 5 -21.24 5.63 -0.61
C LYS A 5 -19.91 4.96 -0.96
N PRO A 6 -19.24 5.42 -2.05
CA PRO A 6 -17.88 4.95 -2.32
C PRO A 6 -16.97 5.31 -1.15
N PHE A 7 -16.05 4.40 -0.81
CA PHE A 7 -15.07 4.66 0.23
C PHE A 7 -13.76 3.94 -0.10
N PHE A 8 -12.66 4.69 -0.05
CA PHE A 8 -11.35 4.18 -0.45
C PHE A 8 -10.40 4.14 0.74
N ILE A 9 -10.00 2.94 1.14
CA ILE A 9 -9.11 2.67 2.28
C ILE A 9 -7.78 2.15 1.75
N THR A 10 -6.67 2.67 2.27
CA THR A 10 -5.34 2.15 1.96
C THR A 10 -4.59 1.72 3.22
N PHE A 11 -3.73 0.72 3.05
CA PHE A 11 -2.82 0.24 4.08
C PHE A 11 -1.38 0.49 3.65
N GLU A 12 -0.63 1.17 4.49
CA GLU A 12 0.73 1.61 4.19
C GLU A 12 1.72 1.20 5.30
N GLY A 13 3.00 1.17 4.98
CA GLY A 13 4.07 0.77 5.89
C GLY A 13 5.12 -0.10 5.20
N ILE A 14 6.19 -0.44 5.90
CA ILE A 14 7.30 -1.25 5.37
C ILE A 14 6.90 -2.72 5.17
N GLU A 15 7.76 -3.51 4.54
CA GLU A 15 7.63 -4.97 4.48
C GLU A 15 7.62 -5.55 5.90
N GLY A 16 6.87 -6.64 6.09
CA GLY A 16 6.76 -7.31 7.40
C GLY A 16 5.93 -6.57 8.45
N CYS A 17 5.36 -5.38 8.17
CA CYS A 17 4.52 -4.66 9.12
C CYS A 17 3.07 -5.19 9.23
N GLY A 18 2.65 -6.16 8.41
CA GLY A 18 1.36 -6.82 8.53
C GLY A 18 0.22 -6.24 7.69
N LYS A 19 0.50 -5.35 6.71
CA LYS A 19 -0.53 -4.74 5.84
C LYS A 19 -1.48 -5.74 5.21
N SER A 20 -0.94 -6.74 4.52
CA SER A 20 -1.74 -7.72 3.78
C SER A 20 -2.64 -8.55 4.70
N TYR A 21 -2.19 -8.84 5.92
CA TYR A 21 -3.01 -9.49 6.94
C TYR A 21 -4.16 -8.59 7.39
N GLN A 22 -3.86 -7.36 7.77
CA GLN A 22 -4.87 -6.42 8.30
C GLN A 22 -5.89 -6.01 7.23
N SER A 23 -5.44 -5.76 5.99
CA SER A 23 -6.33 -5.44 4.87
C SER A 23 -7.26 -6.62 4.52
N PHE A 24 -6.75 -7.86 4.55
CA PHE A 24 -7.55 -9.05 4.33
C PHE A 24 -8.56 -9.28 5.45
N LYS A 25 -8.18 -9.10 6.71
CA LYS A 25 -9.09 -9.21 7.85
C LYS A 25 -10.22 -8.18 7.78
N LEU A 26 -9.89 -6.92 7.52
CA LEU A 26 -10.92 -5.88 7.32
C LEU A 26 -11.87 -6.24 6.18
N TYR A 27 -11.34 -6.69 5.03
CA TYR A 27 -12.14 -7.14 3.90
C TYR A 27 -13.14 -8.24 4.29
N LYS A 28 -12.66 -9.28 4.99
CA LYS A 28 -13.51 -10.39 5.45
C LYS A 28 -14.59 -9.92 6.43
N ASN A 29 -14.24 -9.06 7.37
CA ASN A 29 -15.17 -8.55 8.37
C ASN A 29 -16.28 -7.68 7.74
N LEU A 30 -15.91 -6.80 6.77
CA LEU A 30 -16.90 -5.99 6.06
C LEU A 30 -17.82 -6.83 5.17
N GLN A 31 -17.29 -7.86 4.50
CA GLN A 31 -18.12 -8.79 3.72
C GLN A 31 -19.11 -9.57 4.60
N LYS A 32 -18.66 -10.02 5.77
CA LYS A 32 -19.52 -10.77 6.72
C LYS A 32 -20.78 -9.99 7.14
N ILE A 33 -20.68 -8.67 7.17
CA ILE A 33 -21.81 -7.78 7.50
C ILE A 33 -22.52 -7.19 6.27
N GLY A 34 -22.28 -7.76 5.08
CA GLY A 34 -22.96 -7.40 3.84
C GLY A 34 -22.52 -6.07 3.20
N ILE A 35 -21.38 -5.50 3.60
CA ILE A 35 -20.85 -4.28 2.96
C ILE A 35 -20.12 -4.65 1.65
N PRO A 36 -20.56 -4.15 0.47
CA PRO A 36 -19.93 -4.44 -0.80
C PRO A 36 -18.49 -3.93 -0.83
N THR A 37 -17.53 -4.83 -0.76
CA THR A 37 -16.12 -4.51 -0.59
C THR A 37 -15.26 -5.27 -1.60
N ILE A 38 -14.23 -4.63 -2.13
CA ILE A 38 -13.15 -5.30 -2.87
C ILE A 38 -11.82 -5.12 -2.14
N LEU A 39 -10.99 -6.17 -2.20
CA LEU A 39 -9.60 -6.13 -1.77
C LEU A 39 -8.69 -6.12 -2.99
N THR A 40 -7.69 -5.26 -2.98
CA THR A 40 -6.69 -5.15 -4.04
C THR A 40 -5.33 -4.71 -3.48
N ARG A 41 -4.31 -4.62 -4.34
CA ARG A 41 -2.95 -4.24 -3.92
C ARG A 41 -2.19 -3.52 -5.02
N GLU A 42 -1.11 -2.82 -4.66
CA GLU A 42 -0.12 -2.28 -5.57
C GLU A 42 1.32 -2.73 -5.22
N PRO A 43 2.20 -2.83 -6.24
CA PRO A 43 1.87 -2.80 -7.66
C PRO A 43 1.05 -4.03 -8.04
N GLY A 44 0.19 -3.93 -9.08
CA GLY A 44 -0.67 -5.03 -9.54
C GLY A 44 -2.16 -4.74 -9.38
N GLY A 45 -2.94 -5.78 -9.15
CA GLY A 45 -4.38 -5.71 -8.89
C GLY A 45 -5.28 -5.83 -10.13
N THR A 46 -4.75 -5.77 -11.35
CA THR A 46 -5.42 -6.07 -12.62
C THR A 46 -4.50 -6.91 -13.50
N THR A 47 -5.03 -7.58 -14.50
CA THR A 47 -4.22 -8.43 -15.38
C THR A 47 -3.02 -7.70 -15.98
N THR A 48 -3.22 -6.48 -16.48
CA THR A 48 -2.15 -5.67 -17.08
C THR A 48 -1.16 -5.18 -15.99
N ALA A 49 -1.69 -4.71 -14.87
CA ALA A 49 -0.85 -4.24 -13.77
C ALA A 49 -0.03 -5.38 -13.12
N GLU A 50 -0.54 -6.63 -13.11
CA GLU A 50 0.23 -7.80 -12.63
C GLU A 50 1.39 -8.16 -13.60
N LYS A 51 1.24 -7.97 -14.90
CA LYS A 51 2.36 -8.11 -15.85
C LYS A 51 3.47 -7.10 -15.56
N ILE A 52 3.09 -5.85 -15.28
CA ILE A 52 4.08 -4.83 -14.87
C ILE A 52 4.67 -5.17 -13.50
N ARG A 53 3.86 -5.68 -12.57
CA ARG A 53 4.32 -6.13 -11.26
C ARG A 53 5.38 -7.23 -11.38
N SER A 54 5.21 -8.21 -12.26
CA SER A 54 6.21 -9.27 -12.45
C SER A 54 7.56 -8.66 -12.84
N VAL A 55 7.58 -7.75 -13.79
CA VAL A 55 8.80 -7.00 -14.17
C VAL A 55 9.40 -6.24 -12.98
N ILE A 56 8.57 -5.54 -12.18
CA ILE A 56 9.04 -4.79 -11.00
C ILE A 56 9.67 -5.70 -9.95
N LEU A 57 9.07 -6.87 -9.70
CA LEU A 57 9.47 -7.76 -8.61
C LEU A 57 10.45 -8.83 -9.03
N ASP A 58 10.65 -9.01 -10.34
CA ASP A 58 11.60 -9.95 -10.87
C ASP A 58 12.99 -9.68 -10.29
N ASP A 59 13.65 -10.77 -9.93
CA ASP A 59 14.93 -10.68 -9.25
C ASP A 59 16.05 -10.69 -10.28
N TYR A 60 16.45 -9.52 -10.77
CA TYR A 60 17.61 -9.38 -11.65
C TYR A 60 18.91 -9.98 -11.08
N PHE A 61 18.88 -10.42 -9.82
CA PHE A 61 20.03 -11.06 -9.20
C PHE A 61 20.20 -12.53 -9.60
N HIS A 62 19.21 -13.14 -10.27
CA HIS A 62 19.31 -14.49 -10.84
C HIS A 62 19.80 -14.51 -12.29
N SER A 63 19.84 -13.36 -12.96
CA SER A 63 20.53 -13.27 -14.25
C SER A 63 22.01 -12.99 -14.01
N ASP A 64 22.91 -13.52 -14.84
CA ASP A 64 24.34 -13.21 -14.85
C ASP A 64 24.62 -11.73 -15.13
N SER A 65 23.59 -10.98 -15.45
CA SER A 65 23.62 -9.52 -15.66
C SER A 65 23.72 -8.78 -14.33
N LYS A 66 24.78 -7.98 -14.19
CA LYS A 66 24.95 -7.03 -13.08
C LYS A 66 24.03 -5.79 -13.21
N GLU A 67 23.22 -5.71 -14.26
CA GLU A 67 22.35 -4.58 -14.52
C GLU A 67 21.18 -4.54 -13.55
N LYS A 68 20.88 -3.35 -13.07
CA LYS A 68 19.73 -3.05 -12.20
C LYS A 68 18.92 -1.92 -12.80
N PHE A 69 17.62 -1.94 -12.62
CA PHE A 69 16.81 -0.79 -13.00
C PHE A 69 17.34 0.51 -12.39
N ASN A 70 17.49 1.50 -13.23
CA ASN A 70 17.65 2.87 -12.76
C ASN A 70 16.45 3.25 -11.88
N LYS A 71 16.68 4.08 -10.86
CA LYS A 71 15.63 4.53 -9.93
C LYS A 71 14.44 5.19 -10.63
N TYR A 72 14.63 5.85 -11.75
CA TYR A 72 13.55 6.47 -12.54
C TYR A 72 12.76 5.42 -13.31
N THR A 73 13.40 4.49 -14.00
CA THR A 73 12.74 3.35 -14.67
C THR A 73 11.87 2.57 -13.68
N ASP A 74 12.45 2.21 -12.53
CA ASP A 74 11.71 1.53 -11.45
C ASP A 74 10.48 2.35 -11.02
N THR A 75 10.62 3.66 -10.83
CA THR A 75 9.51 4.52 -10.43
C THR A 75 8.43 4.61 -11.49
N LEU A 76 8.81 4.76 -12.77
CA LEU A 76 7.87 4.83 -13.89
C LEU A 76 7.07 3.53 -14.02
N LEU A 77 7.68 2.37 -13.80
CA LEU A 77 6.97 1.09 -13.78
C LEU A 77 5.90 1.03 -12.66
N TYR A 78 6.20 1.54 -11.46
CA TYR A 78 5.19 1.67 -10.39
C TYR A 78 4.03 2.58 -10.80
N LEU A 79 4.33 3.71 -11.42
CA LEU A 79 3.33 4.67 -11.85
C LEU A 79 2.48 4.11 -12.99
N ALA A 80 3.09 3.39 -13.94
CA ALA A 80 2.37 2.69 -15.02
C ALA A 80 1.42 1.61 -14.47
N SER A 81 1.91 0.74 -13.56
CA SER A 81 1.08 -0.27 -12.90
C SER A 81 -0.10 0.36 -12.16
N ARG A 82 0.13 1.49 -11.45
CA ARG A 82 -0.91 2.25 -10.76
C ARG A 82 -1.96 2.79 -11.70
N ASN A 83 -1.56 3.35 -12.84
CA ASN A 83 -2.51 3.87 -13.83
C ASN A 83 -3.47 2.78 -14.31
N GLU A 84 -2.96 1.59 -14.67
CA GLU A 84 -3.76 0.44 -15.07
C GLU A 84 -4.69 -0.03 -13.93
N HIS A 85 -4.20 -0.03 -12.70
CA HIS A 85 -4.96 -0.44 -11.53
C HIS A 85 -6.11 0.55 -11.23
N ILE A 86 -5.85 1.85 -11.28
CA ILE A 86 -6.87 2.88 -11.07
C ILE A 86 -7.97 2.77 -12.12
N LYS A 87 -7.58 2.75 -13.41
CA LYS A 87 -8.52 2.75 -14.54
C LYS A 87 -9.40 1.50 -14.53
N ASN A 88 -8.80 0.33 -14.35
CA ASN A 88 -9.47 -0.94 -14.61
C ASN A 88 -10.08 -1.59 -13.36
N LYS A 89 -9.79 -1.11 -12.14
CA LYS A 89 -10.30 -1.71 -10.91
C LYS A 89 -10.78 -0.70 -9.88
N ILE A 90 -9.95 0.27 -9.45
CA ILE A 90 -10.32 1.15 -8.35
C ILE A 90 -11.52 2.03 -8.73
N ARG A 91 -11.42 2.80 -9.84
CA ARG A 91 -12.51 3.69 -10.29
C ARG A 91 -13.81 2.94 -10.57
N PRO A 92 -13.82 1.83 -11.33
CA PRO A 92 -15.04 1.06 -11.56
C PRO A 92 -15.71 0.57 -10.28
N ALA A 93 -14.93 0.17 -9.27
CA ALA A 93 -15.47 -0.26 -7.98
C ALA A 93 -16.08 0.90 -7.20
N LEU A 94 -15.42 2.05 -7.16
CA LEU A 94 -15.93 3.25 -6.48
C LEU A 94 -17.20 3.79 -7.16
N LEU A 95 -17.27 3.78 -8.49
CA LEU A 95 -18.48 4.14 -9.24
C LEU A 95 -19.66 3.22 -8.89
N LYS A 96 -19.40 1.94 -8.63
CA LYS A 96 -20.40 0.98 -8.12
C LYS A 96 -20.66 1.11 -6.61
N LYS A 97 -20.25 2.21 -5.98
CA LYS A 97 -20.41 2.50 -4.55
C LYS A 97 -19.84 1.42 -3.62
N LYS A 98 -18.83 0.68 -4.07
CA LYS A 98 -18.13 -0.30 -3.24
C LYS A 98 -17.10 0.36 -2.34
N VAL A 99 -16.80 -0.31 -1.21
CA VAL A 99 -15.60 -0.03 -0.43
C VAL A 99 -14.41 -0.66 -1.14
N VAL A 100 -13.37 0.11 -1.40
CA VAL A 100 -12.10 -0.36 -1.96
C VAL A 100 -11.06 -0.39 -0.85
N ILE A 101 -10.47 -1.55 -0.61
CA ILE A 101 -9.34 -1.73 0.31
C ILE A 101 -8.10 -2.05 -0.54
N CYS A 102 -7.06 -1.24 -0.40
CA CYS A 102 -5.83 -1.41 -1.18
C CYS A 102 -4.60 -1.54 -0.27
N ASP A 103 -3.87 -2.65 -0.41
CA ASP A 103 -2.55 -2.82 0.20
C ASP A 103 -1.53 -2.06 -0.64
N ARG A 104 -1.05 -0.92 -0.14
CA ARG A 104 -0.22 0.11 -0.77
C ARG A 104 -0.94 0.96 -1.83
N PHE A 105 -0.56 2.24 -1.85
CA PHE A 105 -0.99 3.21 -2.87
C PHE A 105 0.07 4.32 -3.01
N VAL A 106 -0.34 5.55 -3.23
CA VAL A 106 0.54 6.70 -3.51
C VAL A 106 1.59 6.97 -2.43
N ASP A 107 1.25 6.74 -1.16
CA ASP A 107 2.15 7.02 -0.05
C ASP A 107 3.36 6.06 -0.04
N SER A 108 3.20 4.83 -0.55
CA SER A 108 4.33 3.91 -0.80
C SER A 108 5.33 4.49 -1.80
N THR A 109 4.88 5.09 -2.92
CA THR A 109 5.80 5.72 -3.89
C THR A 109 6.53 6.90 -3.26
N MET A 110 5.84 7.71 -2.47
CA MET A 110 6.51 8.80 -1.75
C MET A 110 7.57 8.26 -0.77
N ALA A 111 7.25 7.22 0.01
CA ALA A 111 8.15 6.68 1.01
C ALA A 111 9.36 5.97 0.39
N TYR A 112 9.15 5.10 -0.61
CA TYR A 112 10.21 4.27 -1.20
C TYR A 112 11.00 5.00 -2.28
N GLN A 113 10.33 5.59 -3.27
CA GLN A 113 10.99 6.19 -4.41
C GLN A 113 11.51 7.59 -4.08
N VAL A 114 10.66 8.48 -3.56
CA VAL A 114 11.08 9.86 -3.29
C VAL A 114 12.01 9.92 -2.07
N PHE A 115 11.53 9.50 -0.89
CA PHE A 115 12.33 9.62 0.33
C PHE A 115 13.40 8.53 0.45
N GLY A 116 13.10 7.30 0.01
CA GLY A 116 14.01 6.15 0.05
C GLY A 116 15.14 6.29 -0.97
N LYS A 117 14.79 6.24 -2.25
CA LYS A 117 15.73 6.21 -3.39
C LYS A 117 16.11 7.60 -3.92
N LYS A 118 15.59 8.69 -3.33
CA LYS A 118 15.83 10.08 -3.75
C LYS A 118 15.50 10.31 -5.24
N VAL A 119 14.33 9.85 -5.66
CA VAL A 119 13.73 10.23 -6.94
C VAL A 119 13.15 11.63 -6.81
N ASP A 120 13.18 12.40 -7.88
CA ASP A 120 12.62 13.74 -7.88
C ASP A 120 11.12 13.73 -7.55
N LYS A 121 10.77 14.48 -6.49
CA LYS A 121 9.39 14.61 -6.03
C LYS A 121 8.49 15.31 -7.04
N SER A 122 9.04 16.27 -7.81
CA SER A 122 8.27 17.02 -8.82
C SER A 122 7.78 16.09 -9.92
N LEU A 123 8.66 15.19 -10.42
CA LEU A 123 8.30 14.16 -11.39
C LEU A 123 7.16 13.25 -10.88
N VAL A 124 7.31 12.73 -9.67
CA VAL A 124 6.31 11.84 -9.09
C VAL A 124 4.97 12.56 -8.91
N ASN A 125 4.98 13.79 -8.41
CA ASN A 125 3.78 14.59 -8.24
C ASN A 125 3.12 14.93 -9.58
N PHE A 126 3.91 15.29 -10.59
CA PHE A 126 3.39 15.59 -11.94
C PHE A 126 2.63 14.40 -12.51
N VAL A 127 3.24 13.21 -12.50
CA VAL A 127 2.58 12.00 -13.01
C VAL A 127 1.37 11.62 -12.15
N HIS A 128 1.48 11.68 -10.81
CA HIS A 128 0.34 11.44 -9.92
C HIS A 128 -0.85 12.36 -10.22
N ASN A 129 -0.62 13.66 -10.42
CA ASN A 129 -1.69 14.60 -10.75
C ASN A 129 -2.42 14.21 -12.06
N LYS A 130 -1.69 13.70 -13.05
CA LYS A 130 -2.27 13.25 -14.33
C LYS A 130 -3.09 11.96 -14.18
N ILE A 131 -2.54 10.93 -13.50
CA ILE A 131 -3.19 9.61 -13.43
C ILE A 131 -4.27 9.54 -12.34
N LEU A 132 -4.11 10.25 -11.22
CA LEU A 132 -5.07 10.21 -10.10
C LEU A 132 -6.35 10.99 -10.39
N GLN A 133 -6.28 12.11 -11.13
CA GLN A 133 -7.45 12.95 -11.44
C GLN A 133 -8.35 13.15 -10.21
N LYS A 134 -7.81 13.70 -9.13
CA LYS A 134 -8.48 13.94 -7.83
C LYS A 134 -8.79 12.68 -7.01
N LEU A 135 -8.53 11.46 -7.50
CA LEU A 135 -8.68 10.23 -6.71
C LEU A 135 -7.71 10.26 -5.53
N LYS A 136 -8.24 10.15 -4.33
CA LYS A 136 -7.46 10.07 -3.08
C LYS A 136 -8.14 9.08 -2.13
N PRO A 137 -7.38 8.38 -1.28
CA PRO A 137 -7.97 7.59 -0.20
C PRO A 137 -8.72 8.47 0.78
N ASP A 138 -9.88 7.98 1.24
CA ASP A 138 -10.64 8.60 2.33
C ASP A 138 -9.97 8.34 3.68
N LEU A 139 -9.38 7.14 3.83
CA LEU A 139 -8.69 6.71 5.04
C LEU A 139 -7.43 5.91 4.69
N THR A 140 -6.34 6.16 5.41
CA THR A 140 -5.08 5.43 5.26
C THR A 140 -4.59 4.96 6.62
N PHE A 141 -4.43 3.65 6.79
CA PHE A 141 -3.77 3.06 7.94
C PHE A 141 -2.27 2.92 7.66
N ILE A 142 -1.45 3.57 8.46
CA ILE A 142 0.01 3.40 8.42
C ILE A 142 0.40 2.47 9.56
N LEU A 143 0.87 1.28 9.19
CA LEU A 143 1.31 0.28 10.16
C LEU A 143 2.81 0.46 10.45
N LYS A 144 3.11 0.95 11.63
CA LYS A 144 4.45 0.97 12.20
C LYS A 144 4.77 -0.41 12.78
N VAL A 145 6.04 -0.81 12.72
CA VAL A 145 6.51 -2.07 13.30
C VAL A 145 7.93 -1.91 13.83
N ASN A 146 8.28 -2.67 14.87
CA ASN A 146 9.67 -2.84 15.29
C ASN A 146 10.47 -3.49 14.14
N LEU A 147 11.59 -2.89 13.74
CA LEU A 147 12.37 -3.31 12.57
C LEU A 147 12.89 -4.74 12.71
N SER A 148 13.33 -5.15 13.90
CA SER A 148 13.80 -6.53 14.13
C SER A 148 12.67 -7.54 13.93
N LYS A 149 11.45 -7.22 14.40
CA LYS A 149 10.26 -8.06 14.16
C LYS A 149 9.89 -8.09 12.68
N ALA A 150 9.95 -6.97 11.98
CA ALA A 150 9.70 -6.91 10.55
C ALA A 150 10.68 -7.83 9.79
N MET A 151 11.98 -7.76 10.09
CA MET A 151 13.00 -8.60 9.48
C MET A 151 12.78 -10.10 9.76
N LYS A 152 12.41 -10.45 11.00
CA LYS A 152 12.06 -11.84 11.35
C LYS A 152 10.88 -12.36 10.53
N ARG A 153 9.83 -11.53 10.35
CA ARG A 153 8.64 -11.87 9.54
C ARG A 153 8.99 -12.02 8.05
N ILE A 154 9.86 -11.15 7.52
CA ILE A 154 10.34 -11.22 6.13
C ILE A 154 11.12 -12.52 5.89
N LYS A 155 12.07 -12.84 6.76
CA LYS A 155 12.90 -14.07 6.65
C LYS A 155 12.07 -15.36 6.66
N LYS A 156 10.90 -15.37 7.30
CA LYS A 156 9.99 -16.54 7.34
C LYS A 156 9.16 -16.72 6.06
N ARG A 157 9.21 -15.77 5.09
CA ARG A 157 8.47 -15.90 3.84
C ARG A 157 9.10 -16.95 2.92
N LYS A 158 8.26 -17.78 2.32
CA LYS A 158 8.72 -18.77 1.32
C LYS A 158 9.21 -18.13 0.02
N ASN A 159 8.53 -17.04 -0.41
CA ASN A 159 8.83 -16.32 -1.64
C ASN A 159 9.33 -14.91 -1.31
N ASN A 160 10.63 -14.72 -1.43
CA ASN A 160 11.27 -13.42 -1.28
C ASN A 160 11.33 -12.70 -2.63
N ASN A 161 11.31 -11.38 -2.59
CA ASN A 161 11.52 -10.53 -3.75
C ASN A 161 12.63 -9.50 -3.46
N ARG A 162 13.03 -8.72 -4.46
CA ARG A 162 14.13 -7.75 -4.32
C ARG A 162 13.95 -6.75 -3.16
N TYR A 163 12.72 -6.44 -2.74
CA TYR A 163 12.46 -5.54 -1.64
C TYR A 163 12.77 -6.16 -0.28
N ASP A 164 12.67 -7.47 -0.15
CA ASP A 164 12.97 -8.18 1.09
C ASP A 164 14.49 -8.19 1.42
N ARG A 165 15.34 -7.75 0.47
CA ARG A 165 16.81 -7.68 0.60
C ARG A 165 17.35 -6.31 0.98
N PHE A 166 16.51 -5.29 1.19
CA PHE A 166 16.98 -3.98 1.60
C PHE A 166 17.58 -3.99 3.01
N SER A 167 18.55 -3.10 3.25
CA SER A 167 19.18 -2.94 4.55
C SER A 167 18.19 -2.44 5.60
N ILE A 168 18.46 -2.75 6.88
CA ILE A 168 17.67 -2.26 8.01
C ILE A 168 17.67 -0.71 8.03
N SER A 169 18.79 -0.08 7.66
CA SER A 169 18.89 1.38 7.57
C SER A 169 17.94 1.96 6.53
N PHE A 170 17.79 1.30 5.37
CA PHE A 170 16.83 1.70 4.35
C PHE A 170 15.38 1.56 4.88
N TYR A 171 15.03 0.44 5.50
CA TYR A 171 13.70 0.28 6.09
C TYR A 171 13.40 1.29 7.20
N LYS A 172 14.40 1.64 8.03
CA LYS A 172 14.26 2.71 9.03
C LYS A 172 13.92 4.04 8.37
N LYS A 173 14.62 4.39 7.30
CA LYS A 173 14.38 5.62 6.51
C LYS A 173 12.98 5.63 5.92
N VAL A 174 12.55 4.52 5.29
CA VAL A 174 11.22 4.40 4.68
C VAL A 174 10.12 4.46 5.74
N GLN A 175 10.26 3.75 6.87
CA GLN A 175 9.28 3.82 7.95
C GLN A 175 9.15 5.23 8.53
N ASN A 176 10.26 5.92 8.76
CA ASN A 176 10.23 7.32 9.20
C ASN A 176 9.50 8.22 8.19
N SER A 177 9.64 7.95 6.90
CA SER A 177 8.94 8.68 5.84
C SER A 177 7.43 8.44 5.91
N PHE A 178 6.98 7.21 6.10
CA PHE A 178 5.56 6.92 6.34
C PHE A 178 5.02 7.64 7.58
N LEU A 179 5.78 7.65 8.68
CA LEU A 179 5.38 8.34 9.91
C LEU A 179 5.28 9.85 9.70
N LYS A 180 6.21 10.45 8.93
CA LYS A 180 6.15 11.86 8.56
C LYS A 180 4.91 12.16 7.72
N ILE A 181 4.61 11.33 6.70
CA ILE A 181 3.41 11.44 5.87
C ILE A 181 2.15 11.34 6.76
N GLY A 182 2.09 10.33 7.64
CA GLY A 182 0.93 10.11 8.50
C GLY A 182 0.63 11.26 9.47
N ARG A 183 1.66 11.98 9.92
CA ARG A 183 1.50 13.14 10.80
C ARG A 183 1.01 14.38 10.07
N SER A 184 1.11 14.45 8.76
CA SER A 184 0.75 15.63 7.97
C SER A 184 -0.76 15.88 7.89
N ASN A 185 -1.59 14.85 8.07
CA ASN A 185 -3.05 14.98 7.99
C ASN A 185 -3.76 13.92 8.86
N LYS A 186 -4.04 14.25 10.11
CA LYS A 186 -4.70 13.36 11.08
C LYS A 186 -6.16 12.98 10.72
N LYS A 187 -6.80 13.71 9.80
CA LYS A 187 -8.15 13.36 9.32
C LYS A 187 -8.12 12.17 8.35
N ARG A 188 -7.04 12.05 7.55
CA ARG A 188 -6.86 10.97 6.57
C ARG A 188 -6.07 9.79 7.14
N TYR A 189 -5.05 10.04 7.96
CA TYR A 189 -4.10 9.01 8.38
C TYR A 189 -4.31 8.57 9.82
N ILE A 190 -4.29 7.26 10.03
CA ILE A 190 -4.22 6.63 11.36
C ILE A 190 -2.93 5.82 11.42
N ILE A 191 -2.07 6.15 12.36
CA ILE A 191 -0.82 5.42 12.60
C ILE A 191 -1.07 4.41 13.72
N LEU A 192 -0.82 3.12 13.44
CA LEU A 192 -0.97 2.02 14.39
C LEU A 192 0.35 1.27 14.56
N ASP A 193 0.71 0.95 15.78
CA ASP A 193 1.86 0.09 16.06
C ASP A 193 1.43 -1.38 15.98
N ASN A 194 1.88 -2.07 14.95
CA ASN A 194 1.61 -3.49 14.71
C ASN A 194 2.84 -4.36 15.04
N SER A 195 3.59 -3.96 16.06
CA SER A 195 4.75 -4.71 16.53
C SER A 195 4.36 -5.93 17.37
N SER A 196 3.24 -5.88 18.09
CA SER A 196 2.67 -7.02 18.80
C SER A 196 1.78 -7.86 17.87
N ASP A 197 1.76 -9.18 18.11
CA ASP A 197 0.91 -10.11 17.36
C ASP A 197 -0.47 -10.25 18.06
N THR A 198 -0.99 -9.15 18.62
CA THR A 198 -2.29 -9.09 19.30
C THR A 198 -3.41 -8.72 18.32
N LYS A 199 -4.66 -9.05 18.67
CA LYS A 199 -5.85 -8.70 17.88
C LYS A 199 -6.25 -7.22 18.00
N ASP A 200 -5.61 -6.45 18.86
CA ASP A 200 -6.00 -5.06 19.16
C ASP A 200 -6.00 -4.17 17.92
N VAL A 201 -4.97 -4.30 17.07
CA VAL A 201 -4.87 -3.53 15.82
C VAL A 201 -6.00 -3.89 14.84
N GLU A 202 -6.40 -5.17 14.75
CA GLU A 202 -7.53 -5.62 13.94
C GLU A 202 -8.84 -4.97 14.41
N SER A 203 -9.09 -4.99 15.72
CA SER A 203 -10.29 -4.39 16.33
C SER A 203 -10.36 -2.89 16.10
N ILE A 204 -9.25 -2.17 16.34
CA ILE A 204 -9.17 -0.71 16.11
C ILE A 204 -9.46 -0.37 14.64
N ILE A 205 -8.87 -1.10 13.69
CA ILE A 205 -9.08 -0.89 12.26
C ILE A 205 -10.56 -1.09 11.91
N TYR A 206 -11.14 -2.18 12.39
CA TYR A 206 -12.54 -2.52 12.12
C TYR A 206 -13.51 -1.48 12.67
N GLU A 207 -13.40 -1.11 13.94
CA GLU A 207 -14.23 -0.08 14.58
C GLU A 207 -14.14 1.28 13.88
N LYS A 208 -12.91 1.72 13.54
CA LYS A 208 -12.73 2.98 12.81
C LYS A 208 -13.41 2.98 11.45
N CYS A 209 -13.37 1.85 10.74
CA CYS A 209 -14.06 1.72 9.46
C CYS A 209 -15.58 1.68 9.63
N LEU A 210 -16.10 0.91 10.61
CA LEU A 210 -17.53 0.86 10.89
C LEU A 210 -18.12 2.25 11.19
N ASN A 211 -17.47 3.02 12.06
CA ASN A 211 -17.92 4.37 12.43
C ASN A 211 -18.01 5.33 11.23
N LEU A 212 -17.26 5.07 10.15
CA LEU A 212 -17.29 5.88 8.94
C LEU A 212 -18.26 5.34 7.88
N LEU A 213 -18.50 4.03 7.85
CA LEU A 213 -19.27 3.35 6.82
C LEU A 213 -20.73 3.10 7.22
N VAL A 214 -21.01 3.01 8.52
CA VAL A 214 -22.33 2.68 9.08
C VAL A 214 -22.80 3.84 9.96
N LYS A 215 -24.06 4.12 9.91
CA LYS A 215 -24.82 4.92 10.88
C LYS A 215 -26.11 4.22 11.17
#